data_f49b9e1ac942aeee65ccaa2b696a625b
#
_entry.id   f49b9e1ac942aeee65ccaa2b696a625b
#
_cell.length_a   1.000
_cell.length_b   1.000
_cell.length_c   1.000
_cell.angle_alpha   90.00
_cell.angle_beta   90.00
_cell.angle_gamma   90.00
#
_symmetry.space_group_name_H-M   'P 1'
#
loop_
_entity.id
_entity.type
_entity.pdbx_description
1 polymer ?
#
loop_
_entity_poly.entity_id
_entity_poly.type
_entity_poly.pdbx_seq_one_letter_code
_entity_poly.pdbx_strand_id
1 'polypeptide(L)'
;MEQQEKNEIRLELPEKVRQIIEQIQKHGFEAYAVGGCVRDSLLGRTPDDWDITTSAKPQEVKAIFPRTIDTGIEHGTVTVMMGKEGFEVTTYRIDGAYLDGRHPESVEFSSNLVEDLKRRDFTINAMAYYAQKGLVDVFEGIEDMQRIVVRCVGN
;
A
#
# COMPACT_ATOMS: atom_id res chain seq x y z
N MET A 1 18.22 5.14 9.61
CA MET A 1 17.48 4.37 10.63
C MET A 1 17.56 2.89 10.32
N GLU A 2 17.90 2.11 11.30
CA GLU A 2 18.02 0.65 11.11
C GLU A 2 16.65 -0.01 11.04
N GLN A 3 16.61 -1.20 10.45
CA GLN A 3 15.35 -1.94 10.27
C GLN A 3 14.65 -2.23 11.61
N GLN A 4 15.44 -2.55 12.65
CA GLN A 4 14.88 -2.80 13.97
C GLN A 4 14.14 -1.58 14.51
N GLU A 5 14.68 -0.40 14.33
CA GLU A 5 14.04 0.85 14.74
C GLU A 5 12.77 1.09 13.95
N LYS A 6 12.79 0.77 12.64
CA LYS A 6 11.62 0.90 11.78
C LYS A 6 10.52 -0.07 12.23
N ASN A 7 10.88 -1.27 12.66
CA ASN A 7 9.91 -2.24 13.16
C ASN A 7 9.23 -1.79 14.45
N GLU A 8 9.84 -0.87 15.20
CA GLU A 8 9.30 -0.33 16.45
C GLU A 8 8.43 0.90 16.23
N ILE A 9 8.43 1.47 15.03
CA ILE A 9 7.57 2.62 14.71
C ILE A 9 6.11 2.18 14.79
N ARG A 10 5.29 2.99 15.49
CA ARG A 10 3.86 2.74 15.63
C ARG A 10 3.08 3.93 15.09
N LEU A 11 2.22 3.67 14.13
CA LEU A 11 1.33 4.66 13.56
C LEU A 11 -0.10 4.35 13.99
N GLU A 12 -0.89 5.39 14.15
CA GLU A 12 -2.32 5.23 14.43
C GLU A 12 -3.08 5.06 13.12
N LEU A 13 -3.57 3.84 12.89
CA LEU A 13 -4.43 3.57 11.74
C LEU A 13 -5.88 3.83 12.13
N PRO A 14 -6.69 4.43 11.23
CA PRO A 14 -8.13 4.49 11.48
C PRO A 14 -8.70 3.08 11.72
N GLU A 15 -9.70 3.00 12.57
CA GLU A 15 -10.32 1.71 12.94
C GLU A 15 -10.74 0.91 11.70
N LYS A 16 -11.34 1.56 10.72
CA LYS A 16 -11.82 0.89 9.51
C LYS A 16 -10.66 0.35 8.66
N VAL A 17 -9.56 1.09 8.58
CA VAL A 17 -8.35 0.63 7.86
C VAL A 17 -7.79 -0.61 8.56
N ARG A 18 -7.68 -0.55 9.88
CA ARG A 18 -7.18 -1.67 10.66
C ARG A 18 -8.07 -2.91 10.49
N GLN A 19 -9.37 -2.73 10.50
CA GLN A 19 -10.32 -3.83 10.29
C GLN A 19 -10.14 -4.49 8.92
N ILE A 20 -9.96 -3.69 7.87
CA ILE A 20 -9.74 -4.20 6.52
C ILE A 20 -8.46 -5.03 6.48
N ILE A 21 -7.37 -4.49 7.00
CA ILE A 21 -6.08 -5.19 7.02
C ILE A 21 -6.18 -6.51 7.79
N GLU A 22 -6.77 -6.48 8.99
CA GLU A 22 -6.91 -7.69 9.81
C GLU A 22 -7.78 -8.74 9.14
N GLN A 23 -8.87 -8.31 8.49
CA GLN A 23 -9.77 -9.24 7.80
C GLN A 23 -9.08 -9.94 6.63
N ILE A 24 -8.30 -9.21 5.86
CA ILE A 24 -7.51 -9.80 4.77
C ILE A 24 -6.49 -10.79 5.33
N GLN A 25 -5.81 -10.43 6.40
CA GLN A 25 -4.81 -11.30 7.03
C GLN A 25 -5.43 -12.59 7.59
N LYS A 26 -6.64 -12.51 8.13
CA LYS A 26 -7.35 -13.70 8.61
C LYS A 26 -7.64 -14.70 7.50
N HIS A 27 -7.73 -14.25 6.27
CA HIS A 27 -7.95 -15.12 5.11
C HIS A 27 -6.65 -15.64 4.49
N GLY A 28 -5.53 -15.39 5.16
CA GLY A 28 -4.23 -15.94 4.75
C GLY A 28 -3.45 -15.07 3.79
N PHE A 29 -3.85 -13.82 3.59
CA PHE A 29 -3.16 -12.89 2.69
C PHE A 29 -2.42 -11.81 3.48
N GLU A 30 -1.46 -11.17 2.82
CA GLU A 30 -0.78 -10.00 3.39
C GLU A 30 -1.58 -8.73 3.09
N ALA A 31 -1.50 -7.75 3.97
CA ALA A 31 -2.10 -6.43 3.74
C ALA A 31 -1.36 -5.37 4.53
N TYR A 32 -1.16 -4.21 3.89
CA TYR A 32 -0.45 -3.07 4.48
C TYR A 32 -1.12 -1.77 4.07
N ALA A 33 -1.11 -0.77 4.97
CA ALA A 33 -1.31 0.61 4.56
C ALA A 33 -0.05 1.05 3.81
N VAL A 34 -0.20 1.84 2.74
CA VAL A 34 0.91 2.13 1.84
C VAL A 34 0.79 3.52 1.22
N GLY A 35 1.93 4.11 0.89
CA GLY A 35 1.99 5.34 0.11
C GLY A 35 1.88 6.61 0.93
N GLY A 36 1.16 7.60 0.37
CA GLY A 36 1.06 8.93 0.96
C GLY A 36 0.51 8.97 2.37
N CYS A 37 -0.40 8.05 2.71
CA CYS A 37 -0.95 7.98 4.06
C CYS A 37 0.12 7.60 5.10
N VAL A 38 1.03 6.70 4.75
CA VAL A 38 2.14 6.32 5.64
C VAL A 38 3.09 7.50 5.80
N ARG A 39 3.46 8.13 4.68
CA ARG A 39 4.30 9.34 4.71
C ARG A 39 3.70 10.43 5.58
N ASP A 40 2.42 10.75 5.37
CA ASP A 40 1.75 11.83 6.11
C ASP A 40 1.65 11.50 7.60
N SER A 41 1.36 10.25 7.94
CA SER A 41 1.30 9.83 9.34
C SER A 41 2.66 9.99 10.02
N LEU A 42 3.74 9.66 9.33
CA LEU A 42 5.10 9.84 9.85
C LEU A 42 5.44 11.32 10.07
N LEU A 43 4.84 12.22 9.29
CA LEU A 43 5.01 13.66 9.43
C LEU A 43 4.08 14.28 10.46
N GLY A 44 3.27 13.47 11.15
CA GLY A 44 2.31 13.97 12.15
C GLY A 44 1.07 14.59 11.54
N ARG A 45 0.82 14.35 10.25
CA ARG A 45 -0.38 14.82 9.55
C ARG A 45 -1.46 13.76 9.60
N THR A 46 -2.72 14.19 9.48
CA THR A 46 -3.85 13.26 9.36
C THR A 46 -4.12 13.03 7.87
N PRO A 47 -3.92 11.81 7.35
CA PRO A 47 -4.20 11.55 5.93
C PRO A 47 -5.68 11.66 5.62
N ASP A 48 -5.99 12.20 4.43
CA ASP A 48 -7.37 12.26 3.92
C ASP A 48 -7.78 10.93 3.32
N ASP A 49 -6.86 10.25 2.64
CA ASP A 49 -7.09 8.97 1.97
C ASP A 49 -6.13 7.92 2.49
N TRP A 50 -6.63 6.71 2.60
CA TRP A 50 -5.84 5.56 3.02
C TRP A 50 -5.86 4.50 1.94
N ASP A 51 -4.69 4.17 1.41
CA ASP A 51 -4.53 3.11 0.42
C ASP A 51 -3.99 1.85 1.11
N ILE A 52 -4.52 0.70 0.70
CA ILE A 52 -4.12 -0.60 1.22
C ILE A 52 -3.59 -1.43 0.06
N THR A 53 -2.47 -2.10 0.26
CA THR A 53 -1.92 -3.03 -0.71
C THR A 53 -1.94 -4.45 -0.12
N THR A 54 -2.15 -5.46 -0.96
CA THR A 54 -2.38 -6.83 -0.50
C THR A 54 -1.88 -7.85 -1.50
N SER A 55 -1.56 -9.05 -1.00
CA SER A 55 -1.27 -10.20 -1.86
C SER A 55 -2.55 -10.84 -2.42
N ALA A 56 -3.72 -10.53 -1.87
CA ALA A 56 -5.01 -11.05 -2.37
C ALA A 56 -5.32 -10.44 -3.73
N LYS A 57 -5.78 -11.27 -4.67
CA LYS A 57 -6.22 -10.81 -5.99
C LYS A 57 -7.57 -10.11 -5.88
N PRO A 58 -7.96 -9.28 -6.86
CA PRO A 58 -9.23 -8.54 -6.77
C PRO A 58 -10.44 -9.43 -6.46
N GLN A 59 -10.54 -10.59 -7.09
CA GLN A 59 -11.66 -11.50 -6.84
C GLN A 59 -11.64 -12.06 -5.41
N GLU A 60 -10.45 -12.25 -4.85
CA GLU A 60 -10.30 -12.69 -3.47
C GLU A 60 -10.71 -11.60 -2.49
N VAL A 61 -10.34 -10.34 -2.77
CA VAL A 61 -10.78 -9.20 -1.97
C VAL A 61 -12.30 -9.09 -1.99
N LYS A 62 -12.91 -9.23 -3.16
CA LYS A 62 -14.38 -9.18 -3.29
C LYS A 62 -15.06 -10.30 -2.53
N ALA A 63 -14.44 -11.47 -2.44
CA ALA A 63 -14.99 -12.61 -1.69
C ALA A 63 -14.91 -12.39 -0.17
N ILE A 64 -13.91 -11.63 0.30
CA ILE A 64 -13.72 -11.37 1.74
C ILE A 64 -14.73 -10.36 2.28
N PHE A 65 -15.04 -9.31 1.49
CA PHE A 65 -15.85 -8.19 1.97
C PHE A 65 -17.24 -8.19 1.34
N PRO A 66 -18.30 -7.88 2.14
CA PRO A 66 -19.67 -7.93 1.63
C PRO A 66 -20.03 -6.81 0.67
N ARG A 67 -19.34 -5.65 0.75
CA ARG A 67 -19.66 -4.51 -0.11
C ARG A 67 -18.37 -3.98 -0.74
N THR A 68 -18.27 -4.11 -2.06
CA THR A 68 -17.13 -3.63 -2.83
C THR A 68 -17.60 -2.94 -4.10
N ILE A 69 -16.77 -2.04 -4.61
CA ILE A 69 -17.02 -1.34 -5.87
C ILE A 69 -15.79 -1.54 -6.77
N ASP A 70 -16.04 -1.92 -8.03
CA ASP A 70 -14.98 -2.16 -9.00
C ASP A 70 -14.53 -0.81 -9.60
N THR A 71 -13.68 -0.08 -8.87
CA THR A 71 -13.23 1.25 -9.28
C THR A 71 -12.02 1.23 -10.21
N GLY A 72 -11.27 0.14 -10.23
CA GLY A 72 -10.08 0.01 -11.07
C GLY A 72 -9.66 -1.44 -11.14
N ILE A 73 -10.62 -2.35 -11.37
CA ILE A 73 -10.36 -3.79 -11.28
C ILE A 73 -9.37 -4.25 -12.35
N GLU A 74 -9.33 -3.60 -13.51
CA GLU A 74 -8.36 -3.91 -14.57
C GLU A 74 -6.92 -3.58 -14.16
N HIS A 75 -6.76 -2.73 -13.15
CA HIS A 75 -5.45 -2.38 -12.57
C HIS A 75 -5.21 -3.04 -11.22
N GLY A 76 -6.12 -3.91 -10.80
CA GLY A 76 -5.99 -4.64 -9.55
C GLY A 76 -6.57 -3.94 -8.33
N THR A 77 -7.33 -2.87 -8.51
CA THR A 77 -7.89 -2.08 -7.40
C THR A 77 -9.38 -2.35 -7.22
N VAL A 78 -9.76 -2.59 -5.98
CA VAL A 78 -11.17 -2.73 -5.57
C VAL A 78 -11.39 -1.76 -4.41
N THR A 79 -12.50 -1.02 -4.42
CA THR A 79 -12.88 -0.20 -3.28
C THR A 79 -13.72 -1.03 -2.32
N VAL A 80 -13.25 -1.16 -1.09
CA VAL A 80 -13.97 -1.83 0.00
C VAL A 80 -14.79 -0.79 0.74
N MET A 81 -16.09 -1.00 0.85
CA MET A 81 -16.99 -0.08 1.54
C MET A 81 -17.14 -0.48 3.00
N MET A 82 -16.81 0.45 3.88
CA MET A 82 -17.01 0.32 5.33
C MET A 82 -18.00 1.40 5.75
N GLY A 83 -19.28 1.03 5.80
CA GLY A 83 -20.34 2.02 5.96
C GLY A 83 -20.42 2.91 4.73
N LYS A 84 -20.28 4.21 4.92
CA LYS A 84 -20.32 5.19 3.82
C LYS A 84 -18.95 5.53 3.28
N GLU A 85 -17.89 5.02 3.90
CA GLU A 85 -16.53 5.30 3.48
C GLU A 85 -15.97 4.19 2.59
N GLY A 86 -15.26 4.59 1.52
CA GLY A 86 -14.61 3.65 0.62
C GLY A 86 -13.09 3.69 0.80
N PHE A 87 -12.48 2.51 0.78
CA PHE A 87 -11.02 2.37 0.90
C PHE A 87 -10.50 1.57 -0.28
N GLU A 88 -9.51 2.11 -0.97
CA GLU A 88 -8.92 1.42 -2.11
C GLU A 88 -7.97 0.32 -1.65
N VAL A 89 -8.21 -0.88 -2.13
CA VAL A 89 -7.37 -2.05 -1.86
C VAL A 89 -6.84 -2.55 -3.19
N THR A 90 -5.52 -2.51 -3.35
CA THR A 90 -4.85 -2.86 -4.59
C THR A 90 -3.97 -4.08 -4.41
N THR A 91 -4.11 -5.05 -5.31
CA THR A 91 -3.26 -6.23 -5.31
C THR A 91 -1.83 -5.85 -5.66
N TYR A 92 -0.84 -6.47 -5.01
CA TYR A 92 0.57 -6.30 -5.37
C TYR A 92 0.74 -6.52 -6.86
N ARG A 93 1.46 -5.62 -7.50
CA ARG A 93 1.63 -5.72 -8.94
C ARG A 93 3.01 -5.27 -9.41
N ILE A 94 3.39 -5.78 -10.56
CA ILE A 94 4.54 -5.34 -11.32
C ILE A 94 3.96 -4.71 -12.58
N ASP A 95 4.31 -3.46 -12.88
CA ASP A 95 3.80 -2.82 -14.09
C ASP A 95 4.36 -3.53 -15.32
N GLY A 96 3.48 -3.78 -16.31
CA GLY A 96 3.87 -4.42 -17.54
C GLY A 96 4.59 -3.47 -18.50
N ALA A 97 4.85 -3.96 -19.70
CA ALA A 97 5.54 -3.17 -20.72
C ALA A 97 4.72 -1.97 -21.15
N TYR A 98 5.41 -0.88 -21.51
CA TYR A 98 4.79 0.35 -22.01
C TYR A 98 4.95 0.40 -23.53
N LEU A 99 3.84 0.37 -24.25
CA LEU A 99 3.86 0.51 -25.70
C LEU A 99 3.90 1.99 -26.12
N ASP A 100 3.24 2.84 -25.36
CA ASP A 100 3.16 4.27 -25.67
C ASP A 100 4.09 5.11 -24.78
N GLY A 101 4.90 4.47 -23.94
CA GLY A 101 5.80 5.12 -23.02
C GLY A 101 5.13 5.77 -21.81
N ARG A 102 3.81 5.62 -21.67
CA ARG A 102 3.05 6.26 -20.59
C ARG A 102 2.18 5.31 -19.79
N HIS A 103 1.63 4.28 -20.43
CA HIS A 103 0.72 3.34 -19.79
C HIS A 103 1.23 1.92 -19.94
N PRO A 104 1.16 1.10 -18.89
CA PRO A 104 1.53 -0.30 -19.05
C PRO A 104 0.55 -1.01 -19.97
N GLU A 105 1.07 -1.86 -20.83
CA GLU A 105 0.27 -2.72 -21.71
C GLU A 105 -0.58 -3.67 -20.88
N SER A 106 -0.01 -4.18 -19.80
CA SER A 106 -0.70 -5.11 -18.93
C SER A 106 -0.23 -4.92 -17.49
N VAL A 107 -1.03 -5.44 -16.55
CA VAL A 107 -0.68 -5.48 -15.14
C VAL A 107 -0.47 -6.93 -14.76
N GLU A 108 0.69 -7.23 -14.19
CA GLU A 108 0.98 -8.54 -13.62
C GLU A 108 0.87 -8.47 -12.12
N PHE A 109 0.14 -9.42 -11.52
CA PHE A 109 0.02 -9.49 -10.07
C PHE A 109 1.22 -10.21 -9.48
N SER A 110 1.62 -9.77 -8.29
CA SER A 110 2.74 -10.34 -7.55
C SER A 110 2.26 -10.78 -6.18
N SER A 111 2.97 -11.72 -5.57
CA SER A 111 2.76 -12.07 -4.16
C SER A 111 3.76 -11.35 -3.24
N ASN A 112 4.60 -10.48 -3.80
CA ASN A 112 5.75 -9.88 -3.12
C ASN A 112 5.57 -8.37 -2.92
N LEU A 113 5.52 -7.95 -1.66
CA LEU A 113 5.37 -6.53 -1.30
C LEU A 113 6.49 -5.67 -1.89
N VAL A 114 7.73 -6.15 -1.88
CA VAL A 114 8.87 -5.36 -2.39
C VAL A 114 8.68 -5.02 -3.86
N GLU A 115 8.14 -5.95 -4.66
CA GLU A 115 7.85 -5.69 -6.07
C GLU A 115 6.79 -4.59 -6.21
N ASP A 116 5.77 -4.59 -5.34
CA ASP A 116 4.74 -3.56 -5.35
C ASP A 116 5.33 -2.20 -4.98
N LEU A 117 6.18 -2.14 -3.96
CA LEU A 117 6.82 -0.88 -3.54
C LEU A 117 7.78 -0.38 -4.61
N LYS A 118 8.45 -1.29 -5.32
CA LYS A 118 9.46 -0.96 -6.32
C LYS A 118 8.89 -0.19 -7.53
N ARG A 119 7.62 -0.38 -7.85
CA ARG A 119 6.97 0.31 -8.97
C ARG A 119 6.57 1.76 -8.67
N ARG A 120 6.69 2.19 -7.40
CA ARG A 120 6.27 3.53 -6.99
C ARG A 120 7.32 4.57 -7.36
N ASP A 121 6.86 5.82 -7.61
CA ASP A 121 7.73 6.86 -8.16
C ASP A 121 8.79 7.35 -7.16
N PHE A 122 8.38 7.59 -5.92
CA PHE A 122 9.27 8.21 -4.94
C PHE A 122 9.44 7.35 -3.69
N THR A 123 10.64 7.37 -3.11
CA THR A 123 10.96 6.57 -1.92
C THR A 123 10.06 6.91 -0.72
N ILE A 124 9.70 8.18 -0.57
CA ILE A 124 8.82 8.61 0.53
C ILE A 124 7.39 8.08 0.38
N ASN A 125 7.02 7.61 -0.81
CA ASN A 125 5.73 7.00 -1.08
C ASN A 125 5.82 5.47 -1.23
N ALA A 126 7.01 4.90 -1.03
CA ALA A 126 7.26 3.46 -1.16
C ALA A 126 7.48 2.83 0.22
N MET A 127 6.66 3.22 1.18
CA MET A 127 6.68 2.71 2.54
C MET A 127 5.34 2.06 2.86
N ALA A 128 5.38 0.95 3.60
CA ALA A 128 4.17 0.21 3.98
C ALA A 128 4.16 -0.01 5.48
N TYR A 129 2.97 -0.17 6.05
CA TYR A 129 2.81 -0.30 7.49
C TYR A 129 1.63 -1.20 7.86
N TYR A 130 1.81 -2.08 8.84
CA TYR A 130 0.74 -2.59 9.67
C TYR A 130 1.26 -2.83 11.09
N ALA A 131 0.34 -2.84 12.07
CA ALA A 131 0.71 -2.72 13.49
C ALA A 131 1.68 -3.79 14.00
N GLN A 132 1.52 -5.04 13.60
CA GLN A 132 2.32 -6.14 14.13
C GLN A 132 3.74 -6.16 13.57
N LYS A 133 3.96 -5.62 12.38
CA LYS A 133 5.27 -5.63 11.74
C LYS A 133 6.01 -4.30 11.85
N GLY A 134 5.27 -3.19 11.94
CA GLY A 134 5.85 -1.85 11.93
C GLY A 134 6.07 -1.34 10.51
N LEU A 135 7.01 -0.42 10.36
CA LEU A 135 7.28 0.22 9.08
C LEU A 135 8.15 -0.65 8.17
N VAL A 136 7.70 -0.84 6.94
CA VAL A 136 8.50 -1.49 5.89
C VAL A 136 8.97 -0.40 4.93
N ASP A 137 10.27 -0.13 4.93
CA ASP A 137 10.88 0.97 4.20
C ASP A 137 12.16 0.49 3.50
N VAL A 138 11.97 -0.23 2.40
CA VAL A 138 13.07 -0.89 1.67
C VAL A 138 13.95 0.11 0.92
N PHE A 139 13.39 1.26 0.53
CA PHE A 139 14.08 2.24 -0.31
C PHE A 139 14.50 3.50 0.46
N GLU A 140 14.56 3.41 1.78
CA GLU A 140 15.06 4.48 2.66
C GLU A 140 14.25 5.78 2.57
N GLY A 141 12.91 5.66 2.47
CA GLY A 141 12.03 6.81 2.41
C GLY A 141 12.08 7.67 3.66
N ILE A 142 12.20 7.04 4.84
CA ILE A 142 12.24 7.80 6.10
C ILE A 142 13.50 8.65 6.20
N GLU A 143 14.64 8.14 5.76
CA GLU A 143 15.88 8.90 5.71
C GLU A 143 15.76 10.07 4.75
N ASP A 144 15.14 9.85 3.59
CA ASP A 144 14.93 10.92 2.60
C ASP A 144 13.98 12.00 3.13
N MET A 145 12.95 11.62 3.89
CA MET A 145 12.07 12.58 4.56
C MET A 145 12.82 13.43 5.58
N GLN A 146 13.68 12.81 6.38
CA GLN A 146 14.46 13.51 7.40
C GLN A 146 15.43 14.50 6.79
N ARG A 147 15.92 14.24 5.57
CA ARG A 147 16.82 15.12 4.84
C ARG A 147 16.09 16.14 3.97
N ILE A 148 14.76 16.09 3.94
CA ILE A 148 13.94 16.93 3.05
C ILE A 148 14.35 16.70 1.60
N VAL A 149 14.50 15.42 1.21
CA VAL A 149 14.90 15.02 -0.13
C VAL A 149 13.77 14.24 -0.79
N VAL A 150 13.50 14.55 -2.06
CA VAL A 150 12.59 13.77 -2.88
C VAL A 150 13.43 12.96 -3.87
N ARG A 151 13.37 11.63 -3.77
CA ARG A 151 14.19 10.74 -4.56
C ARG A 151 13.33 9.67 -5.22
N CYS A 152 13.63 9.39 -6.50
CA CYS A 152 12.93 8.33 -7.24
C CYS A 152 13.34 6.96 -6.74
N VAL A 153 12.40 6.01 -6.77
CA VAL A 153 12.66 4.60 -6.47
C VAL A 153 13.53 4.04 -7.60
N GLY A 154 14.52 3.25 -7.21
CA GLY A 154 15.47 2.67 -8.14
C GLY A 154 16.70 3.55 -8.26
N ASN A 155 17.04 3.97 -9.46
CA ASN A 155 18.27 4.75 -9.68
C ASN A 155 18.08 6.22 -9.45
#